data_a00aadc7968f197e8bfd8487e699281c
#
_entry.id   a00aadc7968f197e8bfd8487e699281c
#
_cell.length_a   1.000
_cell.length_b   1.000
_cell.length_c   1.000
_cell.angle_alpha   90.00
_cell.angle_beta   90.00
_cell.angle_gamma   90.00
#
_symmetry.space_group_name_H-M   'P 1'
#
loop_
_entity.id
_entity.type
_entity.pdbx_description
1 polymer ?
#
loop_
_entity_poly.entity_id
_entity_poly.type
_entity_poly.pdbx_seq_one_letter_code
_entity_poly.pdbx_strand_id
1 'polypeptide(L)'
;MRMRRKKHREERLAACSQYFIDDILAYRTDIKAAFDGDAPLRLEIGCGKGKFITETAANNPDVNFIAFEKNLDVLVLAAEKVKNAGLSNVKFVASDAGVLAEMDTSSKCEIIYINFCDPWPKNGYRKRRLTHANYLSLWEKLLTKGGAIHFKTDNRGLFEFSLNSFSDYGMRLKNITLDLHASGFEGNVMTEYETLFSQKGNPIYRCEAMFDKNCC
;
A
#
# COMPACT_ATOMS: atom_id res chain seq x y z
N MET A 1 5.00 -18.51 3.93
CA MET A 1 5.88 -19.37 3.09
C MET A 1 7.13 -18.58 2.73
N ARG A 2 8.33 -19.07 3.10
CA ARG A 2 9.57 -18.34 2.78
C ARG A 2 9.86 -18.49 1.28
N MET A 3 9.85 -17.38 0.54
CA MET A 3 10.16 -17.39 -0.89
C MET A 3 11.63 -17.80 -1.11
N ARG A 4 11.89 -18.63 -2.14
CA ARG A 4 13.25 -18.95 -2.57
C ARG A 4 13.90 -17.71 -3.18
N ARG A 5 15.20 -17.47 -2.86
CA ARG A 5 15.99 -16.43 -3.51
C ARG A 5 15.91 -16.58 -5.04
N LYS A 6 15.62 -15.49 -5.71
CA LYS A 6 15.50 -15.47 -7.17
C LYS A 6 16.88 -15.56 -7.81
N LYS A 7 16.95 -16.35 -8.90
CA LYS A 7 18.17 -16.47 -9.69
C LYS A 7 18.52 -15.09 -10.28
N HIS A 8 19.81 -14.71 -10.24
CA HIS A 8 20.31 -13.42 -10.74
C HIS A 8 19.61 -12.20 -10.15
N ARG A 9 19.17 -12.26 -8.87
CA ARG A 9 18.38 -11.19 -8.25
C ARG A 9 19.09 -9.83 -8.29
N GLU A 10 20.37 -9.79 -7.96
CA GLU A 10 21.16 -8.56 -7.91
C GLU A 10 21.27 -7.89 -9.28
N GLU A 11 21.57 -8.67 -10.32
CA GLU A 11 21.65 -8.18 -11.71
C GLU A 11 20.27 -7.65 -12.18
N ARG A 12 19.20 -8.35 -11.82
CA ARG A 12 17.83 -7.95 -12.17
C ARG A 12 17.40 -6.67 -11.44
N LEU A 13 17.76 -6.51 -10.15
CA LEU A 13 17.54 -5.29 -9.39
C LEU A 13 18.35 -4.14 -10.00
N ALA A 14 19.61 -4.34 -10.32
CA ALA A 14 20.44 -3.34 -10.97
C ALA A 14 19.86 -2.88 -12.33
N ALA A 15 19.30 -3.81 -13.10
CA ALA A 15 18.61 -3.49 -14.36
C ALA A 15 17.31 -2.68 -14.18
N CYS A 16 16.82 -2.55 -12.95
CA CYS A 16 15.63 -1.78 -12.56
C CYS A 16 15.97 -0.62 -11.61
N SER A 17 17.26 -0.26 -11.45
CA SER A 17 17.72 0.70 -10.42
C SER A 17 16.99 2.04 -10.47
N GLN A 18 16.62 2.54 -11.64
CA GLN A 18 15.88 3.79 -11.82
C GLN A 18 14.51 3.83 -11.12
N TYR A 19 13.96 2.66 -10.77
CA TYR A 19 12.68 2.53 -10.06
C TYR A 19 12.84 2.45 -8.55
N PHE A 20 14.07 2.44 -8.01
CA PHE A 20 14.28 2.32 -6.58
C PHE A 20 14.65 3.67 -5.95
N ILE A 21 14.12 3.87 -4.74
CA ILE A 21 14.60 4.87 -3.80
C ILE A 21 15.49 4.10 -2.83
N ASP A 22 16.81 4.26 -2.94
CA ASP A 22 17.79 3.52 -2.14
C ASP A 22 17.73 3.94 -0.67
N ASP A 23 17.60 5.24 -0.43
CA ASP A 23 17.41 5.82 0.91
C ASP A 23 16.20 6.74 0.92
N ILE A 24 15.09 6.26 1.45
CA ILE A 24 13.86 7.06 1.57
C ILE A 24 14.03 8.23 2.54
N LEU A 25 14.95 8.13 3.51
CA LEU A 25 15.18 9.19 4.49
C LEU A 25 15.91 10.40 3.89
N ALA A 26 16.58 10.24 2.73
CA ALA A 26 17.07 11.38 1.95
C ALA A 26 15.92 12.34 1.53
N TYR A 27 14.69 11.82 1.45
CA TYR A 27 13.47 12.56 1.10
C TYR A 27 12.58 12.84 2.32
N ARG A 28 13.11 12.77 3.55
CA ARG A 28 12.32 12.85 4.77
C ARG A 28 11.51 14.14 4.93
N THR A 29 11.97 15.24 4.34
CA THR A 29 11.28 16.54 4.39
C THR A 29 10.31 16.76 3.24
N ASP A 30 10.54 16.07 2.10
CA ASP A 30 9.66 16.11 0.94
C ASP A 30 9.74 14.80 0.14
N ILE A 31 8.81 13.90 0.42
CA ILE A 31 8.76 12.58 -0.25
C ILE A 31 8.40 12.69 -1.74
N LYS A 32 7.74 13.77 -2.18
CA LYS A 32 7.41 13.99 -3.59
C LYS A 32 8.65 14.31 -4.42
N ALA A 33 9.71 14.85 -3.80
CA ALA A 33 10.98 15.13 -4.48
C ALA A 33 11.70 13.89 -5.04
N ALA A 34 11.18 12.68 -4.74
CA ALA A 34 11.61 11.43 -5.40
C ALA A 34 11.16 11.35 -6.88
N PHE A 35 10.30 12.26 -7.33
CA PHE A 35 9.80 12.36 -8.71
C PHE A 35 10.05 13.76 -9.28
N ASP A 36 10.04 13.84 -10.61
CA ASP A 36 10.00 15.13 -11.29
C ASP A 36 8.57 15.71 -11.26
N GLY A 37 8.46 16.97 -10.85
CA GLY A 37 7.17 17.69 -10.79
C GLY A 37 6.39 17.45 -9.48
N ASP A 38 5.17 18.02 -9.42
CA ASP A 38 4.32 18.06 -8.21
C ASP A 38 3.01 17.28 -8.37
N ALA A 39 3.05 16.16 -9.08
CA ALA A 39 1.90 15.29 -9.25
C ALA A 39 1.38 14.76 -7.88
N PRO A 40 0.08 14.45 -7.76
CA PRO A 40 -0.47 13.78 -6.59
C PRO A 40 0.31 12.50 -6.27
N LEU A 41 0.44 12.19 -4.99
CA LEU A 41 1.17 11.01 -4.52
C LEU A 41 0.21 10.01 -3.87
N ARG A 42 0.42 8.71 -4.17
CA ARG A 42 -0.24 7.59 -3.49
C ARG A 42 0.78 6.56 -3.05
N LEU A 43 0.51 5.87 -1.94
CA LEU A 43 1.40 4.86 -1.38
C LEU A 43 0.74 3.48 -1.45
N GLU A 44 1.53 2.43 -1.73
CA GLU A 44 1.11 1.04 -1.49
C GLU A 44 2.02 0.39 -0.47
N ILE A 45 1.44 -0.17 0.59
CA ILE A 45 2.16 -0.83 1.68
C ILE A 45 2.09 -2.34 1.50
N GLY A 46 3.23 -2.95 1.17
CA GLY A 46 3.32 -4.38 0.89
C GLY A 46 2.89 -4.72 -0.54
N CYS A 47 3.53 -4.12 -1.55
CA CYS A 47 3.10 -4.27 -2.96
C CYS A 47 3.29 -5.69 -3.53
N GLY A 48 3.98 -6.55 -2.83
CA GLY A 48 4.20 -7.92 -3.26
C GLY A 48 4.87 -7.98 -4.64
N LYS A 49 4.28 -8.78 -5.56
CA LYS A 49 4.79 -8.96 -6.93
C LYS A 49 4.39 -7.84 -7.90
N GLY A 50 3.71 -6.81 -7.44
CA GLY A 50 3.50 -5.56 -8.15
C GLY A 50 2.39 -5.53 -9.18
N LYS A 51 1.50 -6.53 -9.28
CA LYS A 51 0.37 -6.47 -10.23
C LYS A 51 -0.52 -5.26 -9.96
N PHE A 52 -0.94 -5.07 -8.69
CA PHE A 52 -1.82 -3.96 -8.30
C PHE A 52 -1.19 -2.61 -8.60
N ILE A 53 0.05 -2.37 -8.15
CA ILE A 53 0.70 -1.07 -8.35
C ILE A 53 0.93 -0.78 -9.84
N THR A 54 1.31 -1.79 -10.63
CA THR A 54 1.54 -1.62 -12.08
C THR A 54 0.25 -1.24 -12.79
N GLU A 55 -0.85 -1.98 -12.57
CA GLU A 55 -2.14 -1.70 -13.20
C GLU A 55 -2.73 -0.37 -12.70
N THR A 56 -2.61 -0.09 -11.39
CA THR A 56 -3.12 1.16 -10.81
C THR A 56 -2.37 2.37 -11.36
N ALA A 57 -1.05 2.30 -11.48
CA ALA A 57 -0.25 3.38 -12.02
C ALA A 57 -0.49 3.61 -13.53
N ALA A 58 -0.66 2.53 -14.29
CA ALA A 58 -1.01 2.63 -15.72
C ALA A 58 -2.38 3.32 -15.93
N ASN A 59 -3.35 3.05 -15.04
CA ASN A 59 -4.67 3.68 -15.08
C ASN A 59 -4.70 5.12 -14.56
N ASN A 60 -3.60 5.60 -13.94
CA ASN A 60 -3.49 6.94 -13.36
C ASN A 60 -2.14 7.58 -13.73
N PRO A 61 -1.89 7.91 -15.01
CA PRO A 61 -0.59 8.39 -15.47
C PRO A 61 -0.18 9.74 -14.85
N ASP A 62 -1.15 10.53 -14.40
CA ASP A 62 -0.93 11.85 -13.78
C ASP A 62 -0.71 11.78 -12.26
N VAL A 63 -0.55 10.58 -11.71
CA VAL A 63 -0.36 10.33 -10.26
C VAL A 63 0.94 9.57 -10.04
N ASN A 64 1.74 10.00 -9.08
CA ASN A 64 2.95 9.30 -8.65
C ASN A 64 2.64 8.25 -7.58
N PHE A 65 3.40 7.17 -7.59
CA PHE A 65 3.23 6.05 -6.66
C PHE A 65 4.55 5.66 -6.00
N ILE A 66 4.54 5.48 -4.68
CA ILE A 66 5.65 4.83 -3.96
C ILE A 66 5.11 3.54 -3.34
N ALA A 67 5.77 2.43 -3.67
CA ALA A 67 5.37 1.11 -3.21
C ALA A 67 6.45 0.50 -2.30
N PHE A 68 6.04 0.03 -1.12
CA PHE A 68 6.91 -0.56 -0.11
C PHE A 68 6.81 -2.08 -0.13
N GLU A 69 7.95 -2.77 -0.13
CA GLU A 69 8.03 -4.22 0.03
C GLU A 69 9.40 -4.58 0.64
N LYS A 70 9.39 -5.32 1.74
CA LYS A 70 10.63 -5.71 2.44
C LYS A 70 11.35 -6.90 1.80
N ASN A 71 10.65 -7.71 1.02
CA ASN A 71 11.21 -8.92 0.42
C ASN A 71 11.74 -8.64 -0.98
N LEU A 72 13.05 -8.51 -1.11
CA LEU A 72 13.72 -8.26 -2.39
C LEU A 72 13.44 -9.32 -3.47
N ASP A 73 13.20 -10.59 -3.09
CA ASP A 73 12.86 -11.64 -4.06
C ASP A 73 11.46 -11.49 -4.67
N VAL A 74 10.62 -10.71 -4.00
CA VAL A 74 9.28 -10.36 -4.50
C VAL A 74 9.34 -9.03 -5.22
N LEU A 75 10.06 -8.07 -4.65
CA LEU A 75 10.17 -6.70 -5.15
C LEU A 75 10.82 -6.63 -6.54
N VAL A 76 11.80 -7.50 -6.83
CA VAL A 76 12.40 -7.58 -8.17
C VAL A 76 11.36 -7.89 -9.25
N LEU A 77 10.36 -8.71 -8.94
CA LEU A 77 9.27 -9.03 -9.88
C LEU A 77 8.35 -7.83 -10.11
N ALA A 78 8.12 -7.04 -9.06
CA ALA A 78 7.33 -5.82 -9.16
C ALA A 78 8.05 -4.78 -10.03
N ALA A 79 9.33 -4.56 -9.79
CA ALA A 79 10.14 -3.60 -10.56
C ALA A 79 10.22 -3.98 -12.05
N GLU A 80 10.39 -5.27 -12.36
CA GLU A 80 10.38 -5.75 -13.75
C GLU A 80 9.03 -5.53 -14.43
N LYS A 81 7.91 -5.71 -13.73
CA LYS A 81 6.58 -5.44 -14.30
C LYS A 81 6.41 -3.97 -14.66
N VAL A 82 6.78 -3.06 -13.75
CA VAL A 82 6.71 -1.61 -13.97
C VAL A 82 7.62 -1.21 -15.14
N LYS A 83 8.85 -1.76 -15.18
CA LYS A 83 9.78 -1.55 -16.29
C LYS A 83 9.20 -2.02 -17.62
N ASN A 84 8.67 -3.24 -17.67
CA ASN A 84 8.11 -3.83 -18.90
C ASN A 84 6.84 -3.10 -19.36
N ALA A 85 6.10 -2.48 -18.45
CA ALA A 85 4.96 -1.62 -18.76
C ALA A 85 5.37 -0.20 -19.19
N GLY A 86 6.67 0.16 -19.14
CA GLY A 86 7.18 1.46 -19.53
C GLY A 86 6.72 2.62 -18.64
N LEU A 87 6.36 2.33 -17.38
CA LEU A 87 5.84 3.34 -16.46
C LEU A 87 7.00 4.14 -15.84
N SER A 88 6.82 5.46 -15.70
CA SER A 88 7.78 6.37 -15.04
C SER A 88 7.28 6.90 -13.68
N ASN A 89 5.99 6.72 -13.41
CA ASN A 89 5.30 7.27 -12.24
C ASN A 89 5.28 6.33 -11.02
N VAL A 90 6.16 5.32 -10.98
CA VAL A 90 6.27 4.36 -9.86
C VAL A 90 7.70 4.32 -9.34
N LYS A 91 7.85 4.40 -8.02
CA LYS A 91 9.11 4.12 -7.32
C LYS A 91 8.89 3.07 -6.24
N PHE A 92 9.95 2.31 -5.95
CA PHE A 92 9.94 1.25 -4.93
C PHE A 92 10.88 1.57 -3.79
N VAL A 93 10.46 1.21 -2.58
CA VAL A 93 11.28 1.24 -1.36
C VAL A 93 11.42 -0.17 -0.81
N ALA A 94 12.64 -0.65 -0.74
CA ALA A 94 12.97 -2.00 -0.23
C ALA A 94 13.02 -2.00 1.31
N SER A 95 11.90 -1.67 1.96
CA SER A 95 11.81 -1.55 3.42
C SER A 95 10.43 -1.91 3.96
N ASP A 96 10.37 -2.07 5.28
CA ASP A 96 9.10 -2.09 6.03
C ASP A 96 8.56 -0.67 6.13
N ALA A 97 7.23 -0.54 6.11
CA ALA A 97 6.56 0.77 6.22
C ALA A 97 6.85 1.52 7.54
N GLY A 98 7.42 0.85 8.53
CA GLY A 98 7.86 1.47 9.79
C GLY A 98 8.89 2.59 9.58
N VAL A 99 9.69 2.55 8.50
CA VAL A 99 10.63 3.63 8.15
C VAL A 99 9.93 4.98 7.97
N LEU A 100 8.67 4.99 7.57
CA LEU A 100 7.87 6.20 7.42
C LEU A 100 7.63 6.95 8.74
N ALA A 101 7.85 6.30 9.90
CA ALA A 101 7.77 6.96 11.21
C ALA A 101 8.90 8.00 11.41
N GLU A 102 10.01 7.85 10.68
CA GLU A 102 11.15 8.77 10.70
C GLU A 102 11.01 9.93 9.70
N MET A 103 9.92 9.94 8.91
CA MET A 103 9.63 11.00 7.96
C MET A 103 9.05 12.23 8.66
N ASP A 104 9.58 13.39 8.29
CA ASP A 104 9.07 14.71 8.69
C ASP A 104 8.64 15.50 7.44
N THR A 105 7.94 14.80 6.56
CA THR A 105 7.58 15.33 5.25
C THR A 105 6.43 16.33 5.33
N SER A 106 6.61 17.48 4.70
CA SER A 106 5.53 18.44 4.42
C SER A 106 4.61 17.95 3.30
N SER A 107 5.13 17.12 2.40
CA SER A 107 4.36 16.53 1.31
C SER A 107 3.44 15.42 1.83
N LYS A 108 2.23 15.43 1.30
CA LYS A 108 1.17 14.52 1.69
C LYS A 108 0.76 13.62 0.53
N CYS A 109 0.32 12.42 0.84
CA CYS A 109 -0.29 11.50 -0.12
C CYS A 109 -1.81 11.54 -0.03
N GLU A 110 -2.48 11.25 -1.15
CA GLU A 110 -3.94 11.23 -1.21
C GLU A 110 -4.53 9.91 -0.71
N ILE A 111 -3.86 8.81 -1.04
CA ILE A 111 -4.33 7.45 -0.75
C ILE A 111 -3.16 6.60 -0.26
N ILE A 112 -3.44 5.81 0.77
CA ILE A 112 -2.58 4.71 1.20
C ILE A 112 -3.34 3.41 0.95
N TYR A 113 -2.80 2.57 0.05
CA TYR A 113 -3.33 1.24 -0.23
C TYR A 113 -2.72 0.23 0.72
N ILE A 114 -3.56 -0.54 1.40
CA ILE A 114 -3.18 -1.67 2.26
C ILE A 114 -3.94 -2.90 1.79
N ASN A 115 -3.29 -3.70 0.93
CA ASN A 115 -3.89 -4.86 0.31
C ASN A 115 -3.31 -6.15 0.90
N PHE A 116 -4.15 -6.99 1.53
CA PHE A 116 -3.81 -8.34 2.01
C PHE A 116 -2.56 -8.40 2.91
N CYS A 117 -2.45 -7.42 3.82
CA CYS A 117 -1.37 -7.39 4.80
C CYS A 117 -1.48 -8.53 5.82
N ASP A 118 -0.37 -8.81 6.51
CA ASP A 118 -0.30 -9.85 7.55
C ASP A 118 -1.35 -9.63 8.64
N PRO A 119 -2.20 -10.62 8.95
CA PRO A 119 -3.31 -10.46 9.92
C PRO A 119 -2.89 -10.48 11.37
N TRP A 120 -1.68 -10.97 11.69
CA TRP A 120 -1.16 -11.11 13.06
C TRP A 120 -2.22 -11.63 14.04
N PRO A 121 -2.68 -12.91 13.93
CA PRO A 121 -3.88 -13.39 14.62
C PRO A 121 -3.75 -13.45 16.15
N LYS A 122 -2.52 -13.59 16.67
CA LYS A 122 -2.27 -13.63 18.12
C LYS A 122 -2.38 -12.24 18.72
N ASN A 123 -3.12 -12.09 19.83
CA ASN A 123 -3.36 -10.81 20.53
C ASN A 123 -2.06 -10.06 20.88
N GLY A 124 -0.99 -10.77 21.26
CA GLY A 124 0.31 -10.16 21.57
C GLY A 124 0.95 -9.44 20.39
N TYR A 125 0.54 -9.73 19.17
CA TYR A 125 1.08 -9.11 17.95
C TYR A 125 0.14 -8.10 17.29
N ARG A 126 -1.02 -7.79 17.88
CA ARG A 126 -2.00 -6.86 17.29
C ARG A 126 -1.42 -5.49 16.94
N LYS A 127 -0.39 -5.02 17.69
CA LYS A 127 0.31 -3.76 17.43
C LYS A 127 1.11 -3.75 16.11
N ARG A 128 1.32 -4.92 15.48
CA ARG A 128 1.97 -5.04 14.16
C ARG A 128 0.99 -4.90 12.99
N ARG A 129 -0.30 -4.91 13.25
CA ARG A 129 -1.32 -4.71 12.21
C ARG A 129 -1.23 -3.28 11.67
N LEU A 130 -1.20 -3.13 10.36
CA LEU A 130 -1.10 -1.81 9.70
C LEU A 130 -2.32 -0.91 9.93
N THR A 131 -3.39 -1.48 10.49
CA THR A 131 -4.62 -0.78 10.90
C THR A 131 -4.71 -0.55 12.41
N HIS A 132 -3.66 -0.85 13.19
CA HIS A 132 -3.60 -0.53 14.62
C HIS A 132 -3.35 0.97 14.83
N ALA A 133 -3.85 1.54 15.94
CA ALA A 133 -3.74 2.95 16.27
C ALA A 133 -2.32 3.55 16.09
N ASN A 134 -1.25 2.77 16.40
CA ASN A 134 0.12 3.20 16.20
C ASN A 134 0.43 3.52 14.71
N TYR A 135 -0.09 2.71 13.79
CA TYR A 135 0.06 2.98 12.37
C TYR A 135 -0.93 4.04 11.90
N LEU A 136 -2.15 4.09 12.46
CA LEU A 136 -3.13 5.12 12.10
C LEU A 136 -2.59 6.53 12.38
N SER A 137 -1.88 6.71 13.50
CA SER A 137 -1.21 8.00 13.80
C SER A 137 -0.12 8.35 12.81
N LEU A 138 0.56 7.36 12.24
CA LEU A 138 1.52 7.56 11.15
C LEU A 138 0.82 7.93 9.85
N TRP A 139 -0.21 7.19 9.47
CA TRP A 139 -0.97 7.45 8.25
C TRP A 139 -1.64 8.84 8.26
N GLU A 140 -2.13 9.28 9.42
CA GLU A 140 -2.69 10.63 9.60
C GLU A 140 -1.69 11.74 9.27
N LYS A 141 -0.41 11.57 9.67
CA LYS A 141 0.64 12.53 9.35
C LYS A 141 0.95 12.60 7.85
N LEU A 142 0.82 11.48 7.15
CA LEU A 142 1.20 11.35 5.74
C LEU A 142 0.05 11.65 4.77
N LEU A 143 -1.21 11.58 5.20
CA LEU A 143 -2.36 11.82 4.34
C LEU A 143 -2.72 13.30 4.24
N THR A 144 -3.16 13.71 3.06
CA THR A 144 -3.78 15.02 2.83
C THR A 144 -5.09 15.16 3.59
N LYS A 145 -5.59 16.38 3.72
CA LYS A 145 -6.97 16.61 4.18
C LYS A 145 -7.94 15.96 3.19
N GLY A 146 -8.75 15.02 3.68
CA GLY A 146 -9.65 14.22 2.85
C GLY A 146 -9.00 12.99 2.19
N GLY A 147 -7.72 12.75 2.43
CA GLY A 147 -7.05 11.54 2.00
C GLY A 147 -7.57 10.30 2.73
N ALA A 148 -7.36 9.13 2.15
CA ALA A 148 -7.96 7.88 2.61
C ALA A 148 -6.99 6.71 2.66
N ILE A 149 -7.27 5.78 3.58
CA ILE A 149 -6.72 4.43 3.54
C ILE A 149 -7.71 3.56 2.76
N HIS A 150 -7.25 2.94 1.67
CA HIS A 150 -7.99 1.91 0.96
C HIS A 150 -7.52 0.55 1.45
N PHE A 151 -8.39 -0.16 2.13
CA PHE A 151 -8.06 -1.42 2.81
C PHE A 151 -8.80 -2.59 2.19
N LYS A 152 -8.07 -3.66 1.82
CA LYS A 152 -8.61 -4.94 1.36
C LYS A 152 -7.96 -6.11 2.09
N THR A 153 -8.76 -7.12 2.43
CA THR A 153 -8.29 -8.38 3.02
C THR A 153 -9.30 -9.50 2.82
N ASP A 154 -8.84 -10.74 2.75
CA ASP A 154 -9.66 -11.96 2.82
C ASP A 154 -9.82 -12.45 4.27
N ASN A 155 -9.09 -11.86 5.22
CA ASN A 155 -9.12 -12.25 6.62
C ASN A 155 -10.21 -11.49 7.38
N ARG A 156 -11.33 -12.18 7.66
CA ARG A 156 -12.47 -11.62 8.39
C ARG A 156 -12.07 -11.02 9.75
N GLY A 157 -11.25 -11.73 10.55
CA GLY A 157 -10.86 -11.24 11.87
C GLY A 157 -9.99 -9.98 11.82
N LEU A 158 -9.13 -9.85 10.80
CA LEU A 158 -8.40 -8.62 10.55
C LEU A 158 -9.35 -7.50 10.11
N PHE A 159 -10.34 -7.80 9.26
CA PHE A 159 -11.30 -6.81 8.80
C PHE A 159 -12.15 -6.27 9.95
N GLU A 160 -12.71 -7.15 10.79
CA GLU A 160 -13.47 -6.77 12.00
C GLU A 160 -12.62 -5.90 12.95
N PHE A 161 -11.37 -6.31 13.20
CA PHE A 161 -10.43 -5.51 13.99
C PHE A 161 -10.20 -4.13 13.36
N SER A 162 -10.01 -4.07 12.04
CA SER A 162 -9.69 -2.83 11.34
C SER A 162 -10.85 -1.84 11.38
N LEU A 163 -12.09 -2.30 11.18
CA LEU A 163 -13.28 -1.46 11.29
C LEU A 163 -13.40 -0.83 12.68
N ASN A 164 -13.20 -1.63 13.75
CA ASN A 164 -13.21 -1.12 15.11
C ASN A 164 -12.07 -0.12 15.34
N SER A 165 -10.84 -0.45 14.91
CA SER A 165 -9.67 0.42 15.06
C SER A 165 -9.83 1.77 14.34
N PHE A 166 -10.40 1.78 13.13
CA PHE A 166 -10.73 3.00 12.41
C PHE A 166 -11.80 3.83 13.13
N SER A 167 -12.87 3.16 13.62
CA SER A 167 -13.94 3.81 14.38
C SER A 167 -13.42 4.42 15.68
N ASP A 168 -12.65 3.65 16.46
CA ASP A 168 -12.07 4.10 17.73
C ASP A 168 -11.10 5.28 17.53
N TYR A 169 -10.46 5.35 16.35
CA TYR A 169 -9.58 6.46 15.97
C TYR A 169 -10.34 7.70 15.46
N GLY A 170 -11.67 7.62 15.33
CA GLY A 170 -12.52 8.71 14.85
C GLY A 170 -12.50 8.88 13.33
N MET A 171 -12.15 7.83 12.57
CA MET A 171 -12.16 7.88 11.11
C MET A 171 -13.56 7.65 10.55
N ARG A 172 -13.89 8.35 9.47
CA ARG A 172 -15.12 8.11 8.71
C ARG A 172 -14.88 6.97 7.71
N LEU A 173 -15.78 5.98 7.74
CA LEU A 173 -15.73 4.84 6.84
C LEU A 173 -16.67 5.02 5.64
N LYS A 174 -16.22 4.57 4.46
CA LYS A 174 -17.00 4.54 3.22
C LYS A 174 -16.77 3.23 2.47
N ASN A 175 -17.68 2.93 1.55
CA ASN A 175 -17.55 1.83 0.59
C ASN A 175 -17.19 0.51 1.29
N ILE A 176 -17.83 0.25 2.44
CA ILE A 176 -17.65 -1.01 3.17
C ILE A 176 -18.36 -2.11 2.39
N THR A 177 -17.63 -3.17 2.06
CA THR A 177 -18.23 -4.39 1.51
C THR A 177 -17.64 -5.62 2.17
N LEU A 178 -18.49 -6.62 2.39
CA LEU A 178 -18.12 -7.92 2.94
C LEU A 178 -17.83 -8.96 1.83
N ASP A 179 -18.11 -8.61 0.59
CA ASP A 179 -17.72 -9.35 -0.60
C ASP A 179 -17.55 -8.38 -1.78
N LEU A 180 -16.30 -8.01 -2.04
CA LEU A 180 -15.96 -7.03 -3.06
C LEU A 180 -16.40 -7.47 -4.45
N HIS A 181 -16.24 -8.76 -4.79
CA HIS A 181 -16.55 -9.28 -6.12
C HIS A 181 -18.05 -9.41 -6.37
N ALA A 182 -18.85 -9.62 -5.31
CA ALA A 182 -20.32 -9.66 -5.40
C ALA A 182 -20.97 -8.27 -5.23
N SER A 183 -20.20 -7.24 -4.84
CA SER A 183 -20.75 -5.92 -4.45
C SER A 183 -21.10 -5.01 -5.61
N GLY A 184 -20.70 -5.33 -6.85
CA GLY A 184 -20.81 -4.43 -8.00
C GLY A 184 -19.88 -3.21 -7.94
N PHE A 185 -18.89 -3.20 -7.04
CA PHE A 185 -17.91 -2.11 -6.97
C PHE A 185 -17.06 -2.04 -8.24
N GLU A 186 -17.16 -0.92 -8.93
CA GLU A 186 -16.40 -0.66 -10.15
C GLU A 186 -15.00 -0.11 -9.85
N GLY A 187 -14.05 -0.34 -10.78
CA GLY A 187 -12.69 0.18 -10.66
C GLY A 187 -11.77 -0.60 -9.71
N ASN A 188 -12.17 -1.82 -9.30
CA ASN A 188 -11.28 -2.67 -8.52
C ASN A 188 -10.10 -3.19 -9.35
N VAL A 189 -8.88 -2.81 -8.97
CA VAL A 189 -7.65 -3.44 -9.48
C VAL A 189 -7.28 -4.59 -8.56
N MET A 190 -7.14 -5.80 -9.12
CA MET A 190 -6.86 -7.01 -8.35
C MET A 190 -5.36 -7.21 -8.14
N THR A 191 -4.95 -7.58 -6.92
CA THR A 191 -3.60 -8.11 -6.67
C THR A 191 -3.48 -9.54 -7.23
N GLU A 192 -2.24 -10.08 -7.34
CA GLU A 192 -2.05 -11.51 -7.65
C GLU A 192 -2.68 -12.41 -6.58
N TYR A 193 -2.60 -11.98 -5.31
CA TYR A 193 -3.21 -12.71 -4.20
C TYR A 193 -4.74 -12.73 -4.33
N GLU A 194 -5.35 -11.60 -4.58
CA GLU A 194 -6.79 -11.46 -4.78
C GLU A 194 -7.29 -12.33 -5.92
N THR A 195 -6.60 -12.32 -7.07
CA THR A 195 -6.93 -13.15 -8.22
C THR A 195 -6.98 -14.64 -7.85
N LEU A 196 -6.00 -15.10 -7.06
CA LEU A 196 -5.93 -16.51 -6.66
C LEU A 196 -7.03 -16.91 -5.65
N PHE A 197 -7.37 -16.02 -4.70
CA PHE A 197 -8.31 -16.33 -3.63
C PHE A 197 -9.77 -16.10 -4.03
N SER A 198 -10.06 -15.12 -4.87
CA SER A 198 -11.39 -14.92 -5.43
C SER A 198 -11.83 -16.10 -6.32
N GLN A 199 -10.91 -16.66 -7.11
CA GLN A 199 -11.18 -17.88 -7.89
C GLN A 199 -11.53 -19.10 -7.02
N LYS A 200 -11.16 -19.11 -5.75
CA LYS A 200 -11.53 -20.15 -4.77
C LYS A 200 -12.87 -19.87 -4.06
N GLY A 201 -13.57 -18.79 -4.43
CA GLY A 201 -14.83 -18.41 -3.82
C GLY A 201 -14.68 -17.76 -2.43
N ASN A 202 -13.48 -17.33 -2.03
CA ASN A 202 -13.30 -16.61 -0.78
C ASN A 202 -13.76 -15.16 -0.94
N PRO A 203 -14.60 -14.63 -0.03
CA PRO A 203 -15.00 -13.24 -0.06
C PRO A 203 -13.81 -12.32 0.24
N ILE A 204 -13.77 -11.18 -0.43
CA ILE A 204 -12.80 -10.13 -0.18
C ILE A 204 -13.51 -8.97 0.49
N TYR A 205 -13.05 -8.64 1.69
CA TYR A 205 -13.54 -7.50 2.48
C TYR A 205 -12.81 -6.23 2.05
N ARG A 206 -13.56 -5.13 1.92
CA ARG A 206 -13.00 -3.83 1.53
C ARG A 206 -13.66 -2.69 2.31
N CYS A 207 -12.90 -1.66 2.62
CA CYS A 207 -13.40 -0.36 3.05
C CYS A 207 -12.43 0.76 2.69
N GLU A 208 -12.92 1.98 2.77
CA GLU A 208 -12.14 3.22 2.75
C GLU A 208 -12.29 3.89 4.10
N ALA A 209 -11.16 4.30 4.70
CA ALA A 209 -11.13 4.99 5.98
C ALA A 209 -10.47 6.36 5.82
N MET A 210 -11.17 7.42 6.22
CA MET A 210 -10.77 8.82 6.03
C MET A 210 -10.63 9.50 7.40
N PHE A 211 -9.57 10.28 7.60
CA PHE A 211 -9.44 11.11 8.79
C PHE A 211 -10.39 12.30 8.68
N ASP A 212 -11.37 12.39 9.57
CA ASP A 212 -12.32 13.49 9.59
C ASP A 212 -11.74 14.62 10.45
N LYS A 213 -11.08 15.59 9.81
CA LYS A 213 -10.49 16.75 10.50
C LYS A 213 -11.51 17.84 10.84
N ASN A 214 -12.79 17.50 10.97
CA ASN A 214 -13.85 18.45 11.35
C ASN A 214 -14.24 18.38 12.84
N CYS A 215 -13.46 17.70 13.69
CA CYS A 215 -13.67 17.71 15.14
C CYS A 215 -12.51 18.46 15.82
N CYS A 216 -12.51 19.78 15.70
CA CYS A 216 -11.90 20.73 16.63
C CYS A 216 -12.73 22.00 16.62
#